data_0ff257678f9f8d3dd171e6bd0f3cdc66
#
_entry.id   0ff257678f9f8d3dd171e6bd0f3cdc66
#
_cell.length_a   1.000
_cell.length_b   1.000
_cell.length_c   1.000
_cell.angle_alpha   90.00
_cell.angle_beta   90.00
_cell.angle_gamma   90.00
#
_symmetry.space_group_name_H-M   'P 1'
#
loop_
_entity.id
_entity.type
_entity.pdbx_description
1 polymer ?
#
loop_
_entity_poly.entity_id
_entity_poly.type
_entity_poly.pdbx_seq_one_letter_code
_entity_poly.pdbx_strand_id
1 'polypeptide(L)'
;MGEERIGALLIASLPNVQYLTGFSGSAGVLLVTAAQATFFTDSRYDIQAREEVKESRVVIAREYAMVAAAKQAARLREKRIGMEANTVAFAEYQRMKELLLKKKLVPTRGLVEALRVEKDEGEIALIRKAVELGSRALEETLTLLRPGMTELEVAAEIEYRMRRYGGERPSFETIVASGPRAALPHARATTRRLRPREFILMDLGVILSGYASDMTRTVFLGKAPAKAARVYRAVKEAVEAAEQQVATGRTAESVDKAARRVLRRYGYERYFTHSLGHGLGREVHELPRIGRGQATPLPEGATITIEPGVYLEGFGGVRIEDVVVVRKGGAELLTPTSKELMEL
;
A
#
# COMPACT_ATOMS: atom_id res chain seq x y z
N MET A 1 21.96 7.70 -6.98
CA MET A 1 22.53 9.00 -7.42
C MET A 1 23.63 8.81 -8.48
N GLY A 2 24.47 7.80 -8.38
CA GLY A 2 25.55 7.54 -9.33
C GLY A 2 25.09 7.26 -10.75
N GLU A 3 24.13 6.39 -10.96
CA GLU A 3 23.59 6.02 -12.27
C GLU A 3 22.93 7.22 -12.99
N GLU A 4 22.18 8.06 -12.26
CA GLU A 4 21.55 9.29 -12.77
C GLU A 4 22.55 10.44 -12.95
N ARG A 5 23.81 10.27 -12.52
CA ARG A 5 24.85 11.31 -12.54
C ARG A 5 24.41 12.62 -11.91
N ILE A 6 23.66 12.55 -10.80
CA ILE A 6 23.25 13.70 -9.98
C ILE A 6 24.14 13.82 -8.74
N GLY A 7 24.47 15.05 -8.36
CA GLY A 7 25.31 15.34 -7.20
C GLY A 7 24.50 15.69 -5.94
N ALA A 8 23.22 16.03 -6.10
CA ALA A 8 22.28 16.24 -5.01
C ALA A 8 20.87 15.82 -5.43
N LEU A 9 20.01 15.50 -4.47
CA LEU A 9 18.62 15.08 -4.68
C LEU A 9 17.69 15.87 -3.76
N LEU A 10 16.66 16.50 -4.35
CA LEU A 10 15.52 17.08 -3.63
C LEU A 10 14.41 16.04 -3.54
N ILE A 11 14.05 15.68 -2.31
CA ILE A 11 13.03 14.69 -1.97
C ILE A 11 11.87 15.42 -1.32
N ALA A 12 10.70 15.36 -1.94
CA ALA A 12 9.47 16.03 -1.53
C ALA A 12 8.31 15.07 -1.24
N SER A 13 8.41 13.82 -1.69
CA SER A 13 7.47 12.77 -1.34
C SER A 13 7.51 12.51 0.16
N LEU A 14 6.40 12.78 0.86
CA LEU A 14 6.34 12.60 2.31
C LEU A 14 6.65 11.15 2.75
N PRO A 15 6.18 10.09 2.08
CA PRO A 15 6.61 8.73 2.40
C PRO A 15 8.13 8.53 2.31
N ASN A 16 8.77 9.13 1.31
CA ASN A 16 10.22 9.07 1.14
C ASN A 16 10.96 9.90 2.20
N VAL A 17 10.45 11.10 2.51
CA VAL A 17 10.97 11.94 3.61
C VAL A 17 10.86 11.19 4.94
N GLN A 18 9.71 10.62 5.26
CA GLN A 18 9.49 9.83 6.48
C GLN A 18 10.42 8.63 6.56
N TYR A 19 10.59 7.90 5.46
CA TYR A 19 11.48 6.74 5.38
C TYR A 19 12.94 7.11 5.71
N LEU A 20 13.41 8.24 5.16
CA LEU A 20 14.81 8.66 5.29
C LEU A 20 15.11 9.44 6.58
N THR A 21 14.12 10.05 7.22
CA THR A 21 14.34 10.97 8.35
C THR A 21 13.60 10.59 9.63
N GLY A 22 12.59 9.73 9.54
CA GLY A 22 11.65 9.43 10.62
C GLY A 22 10.59 10.51 10.85
N PHE A 23 10.63 11.66 10.12
CA PHE A 23 9.69 12.76 10.31
C PHE A 23 8.27 12.40 9.94
N SER A 24 7.34 12.45 10.88
CA SER A 24 5.94 12.04 10.70
C SER A 24 4.98 13.18 10.31
N GLY A 25 5.47 14.43 10.23
CA GLY A 25 4.65 15.60 9.90
C GLY A 25 4.25 15.67 8.42
N SER A 26 3.31 16.57 8.10
CA SER A 26 2.69 16.69 6.78
C SER A 26 3.36 17.70 5.83
N ALA A 27 4.50 18.31 6.20
CA ALA A 27 5.21 19.26 5.35
C ALA A 27 6.72 19.20 5.60
N GLY A 28 7.47 18.79 4.58
CA GLY A 28 8.92 18.71 4.65
C GLY A 28 9.54 18.39 3.31
N VAL A 29 10.80 18.82 3.15
CA VAL A 29 11.64 18.53 1.98
C VAL A 29 13.02 18.14 2.48
N LEU A 30 13.59 17.08 1.91
CA LEU A 30 14.94 16.65 2.22
C LEU A 30 15.86 16.94 1.03
N LEU A 31 16.97 17.64 1.28
CA LEU A 31 18.06 17.81 0.32
C LEU A 31 19.21 16.89 0.71
N VAL A 32 19.50 15.92 -0.14
CA VAL A 32 20.57 14.94 0.08
C VAL A 32 21.72 15.20 -0.88
N THR A 33 22.94 15.20 -0.34
CA THR A 33 24.20 15.18 -1.10
C THR A 33 25.04 13.98 -0.68
N ALA A 34 26.18 13.76 -1.30
CA ALA A 34 27.11 12.72 -0.86
C ALA A 34 27.67 12.95 0.56
N ALA A 35 27.71 14.20 1.01
CA ALA A 35 28.33 14.58 2.28
C ALA A 35 27.32 14.77 3.43
N GLN A 36 26.09 15.16 3.13
CA GLN A 36 25.10 15.52 4.16
C GLN A 36 23.67 15.48 3.65
N ALA A 37 22.73 15.31 4.58
CA ALA A 37 21.32 15.53 4.38
C ALA A 37 20.83 16.75 5.17
N THR A 38 19.95 17.56 4.58
CA THR A 38 19.33 18.71 5.23
C THR A 38 17.83 18.64 5.04
N PHE A 39 17.11 18.58 6.15
CA PHE A 39 15.66 18.55 6.20
C PHE A 39 15.11 19.97 6.40
N PHE A 40 14.18 20.38 5.56
CA PHE A 40 13.51 21.68 5.59
C PHE A 40 12.05 21.49 5.92
N THR A 41 11.56 22.24 6.91
CA THR A 41 10.14 22.32 7.26
C THR A 41 9.80 23.74 7.71
N ASP A 42 8.56 24.02 8.06
CA ASP A 42 8.12 25.33 8.54
C ASP A 42 7.97 25.36 10.07
N SER A 43 7.66 26.55 10.61
CA SER A 43 7.60 26.79 12.06
C SER A 43 6.55 25.97 12.81
N ARG A 44 5.53 25.42 12.13
CA ARG A 44 4.53 24.53 12.74
C ARG A 44 5.15 23.24 13.28
N TYR A 45 6.25 22.82 12.68
CA TYR A 45 6.95 21.57 12.97
C TYR A 45 8.30 21.73 13.66
N ASP A 46 8.63 22.93 14.21
CA ASP A 46 9.95 23.16 14.80
C ASP A 46 10.29 22.17 15.92
N ILE A 47 9.38 21.97 16.87
CA ILE A 47 9.58 21.01 17.97
C ILE A 47 9.64 19.59 17.44
N GLN A 48 8.62 19.18 16.69
CA GLN A 48 8.49 17.82 16.16
C GLN A 48 9.70 17.42 15.30
N ALA A 49 10.14 18.29 14.39
CA ALA A 49 11.27 18.01 13.52
C ALA A 49 12.59 17.82 14.30
N ARG A 50 12.80 18.57 15.40
CA ARG A 50 13.99 18.39 16.25
C ARG A 50 13.94 17.10 17.07
N GLU A 51 12.75 16.64 17.42
CA GLU A 51 12.55 15.39 18.15
C GLU A 51 12.69 14.16 17.27
N GLU A 52 12.10 14.19 16.07
CA GLU A 52 11.98 13.02 15.18
C GLU A 52 13.17 12.86 14.24
N VAL A 53 13.69 13.95 13.66
CA VAL A 53 14.77 13.89 12.66
C VAL A 53 16.13 13.75 13.34
N LYS A 54 16.77 12.57 13.17
CA LYS A 54 18.06 12.28 13.84
C LYS A 54 19.27 12.39 12.90
N GLU A 55 19.16 11.90 11.68
CA GLU A 55 20.30 11.74 10.76
C GLU A 55 20.45 12.91 9.76
N SER A 56 19.69 13.99 9.94
CA SER A 56 19.72 15.15 9.05
C SER A 56 19.76 16.47 9.80
N ARG A 57 20.42 17.45 9.20
CA ARG A 57 20.37 18.82 9.72
C ARG A 57 18.97 19.39 9.51
N VAL A 58 18.29 19.83 10.59
CA VAL A 58 16.98 20.48 10.53
C VAL A 58 17.12 21.97 10.27
N VAL A 59 16.34 22.49 9.32
CA VAL A 59 16.22 23.91 8.98
C VAL A 59 14.73 24.30 9.03
N ILE A 60 14.39 25.21 9.92
CA ILE A 60 13.05 25.80 10.00
C ILE A 60 13.00 26.97 9.03
N ALA A 61 12.34 26.78 7.91
CA ALA A 61 12.25 27.76 6.84
C ALA A 61 11.20 28.85 7.17
N ARG A 62 11.54 30.11 6.85
CA ARG A 62 10.60 31.24 6.91
C ARG A 62 9.75 31.36 5.64
N GLU A 63 10.09 30.60 4.63
CA GLU A 63 9.42 30.53 3.34
C GLU A 63 9.02 29.05 3.07
N TYR A 64 8.40 28.79 1.96
CA TYR A 64 8.02 27.43 1.56
C TYR A 64 9.24 26.49 1.54
N ALA A 65 9.15 25.33 2.19
CA ALA A 65 10.28 24.42 2.41
C ALA A 65 11.06 24.06 1.13
N MET A 66 10.35 23.81 0.02
CA MET A 66 10.96 23.53 -1.28
C MET A 66 11.77 24.72 -1.80
N VAL A 67 11.31 25.95 -1.58
CA VAL A 67 12.04 27.17 -2.00
C VAL A 67 13.34 27.31 -1.19
N ALA A 68 13.26 27.10 0.12
CA ALA A 68 14.45 27.13 1.00
C ALA A 68 15.47 26.05 0.59
N ALA A 69 14.99 24.82 0.33
CA ALA A 69 15.82 23.71 -0.14
C ALA A 69 16.48 24.03 -1.49
N ALA A 70 15.73 24.58 -2.46
CA ALA A 70 16.27 24.99 -3.75
C ALA A 70 17.30 26.11 -3.64
N LYS A 71 17.08 27.11 -2.79
CA LYS A 71 18.09 28.19 -2.54
C LYS A 71 19.39 27.63 -1.94
N GLN A 72 19.28 26.63 -1.05
CA GLN A 72 20.47 25.92 -0.56
C GLN A 72 21.12 25.10 -1.68
N ALA A 73 20.36 24.35 -2.47
CA ALA A 73 20.86 23.59 -3.60
C ALA A 73 21.56 24.47 -4.66
N ALA A 74 21.08 25.71 -4.88
CA ALA A 74 21.71 26.66 -5.79
C ALA A 74 23.15 27.02 -5.39
N ARG A 75 23.48 26.96 -4.10
CA ARG A 75 24.82 27.29 -3.54
C ARG A 75 25.78 26.11 -3.55
N LEU A 76 25.30 24.89 -3.79
CA LEU A 76 26.13 23.70 -3.85
C LEU A 76 27.12 23.78 -5.03
N ARG A 77 28.21 23.00 -4.98
CA ARG A 77 29.15 22.85 -6.12
C ARG A 77 28.58 21.96 -7.23
N GLU A 78 27.71 21.06 -6.87
CA GLU A 78 27.03 20.11 -7.74
C GLU A 78 26.22 20.84 -8.83
N LYS A 79 26.44 20.48 -10.08
CA LYS A 79 25.77 21.11 -11.23
C LYS A 79 24.46 20.45 -11.61
N ARG A 80 24.25 19.20 -11.20
CA ARG A 80 23.07 18.41 -11.54
C ARG A 80 22.33 18.06 -10.25
N ILE A 81 21.10 18.58 -10.14
CA ILE A 81 20.23 18.41 -8.98
C ILE A 81 19.06 17.51 -9.40
N GLY A 82 18.93 16.35 -8.78
CA GLY A 82 17.79 15.46 -8.95
C GLY A 82 16.55 15.99 -8.25
N MET A 83 15.39 15.66 -8.76
CA MET A 83 14.09 15.97 -8.14
C MET A 83 13.09 14.89 -8.53
N GLU A 84 12.24 14.48 -7.56
CA GLU A 84 11.23 13.44 -7.74
C GLU A 84 10.16 13.85 -8.77
N ALA A 85 10.17 13.19 -9.91
CA ALA A 85 9.28 13.54 -11.04
C ALA A 85 7.81 13.16 -10.81
N ASN A 86 7.54 12.19 -9.94
CA ASN A 86 6.20 11.70 -9.69
C ASN A 86 5.44 12.54 -8.62
N THR A 87 6.16 13.33 -7.82
CA THR A 87 5.60 14.06 -6.67
C THR A 87 5.51 15.55 -6.91
N VAL A 88 6.51 16.11 -7.59
CA VAL A 88 6.60 17.56 -7.77
C VAL A 88 5.66 18.02 -8.88
N ALA A 89 4.72 18.91 -8.55
CA ALA A 89 3.81 19.50 -9.53
C ALA A 89 4.57 20.30 -10.60
N PHE A 90 4.03 20.36 -11.81
CA PHE A 90 4.68 21.07 -12.92
C PHE A 90 4.96 22.56 -12.63
N ALA A 91 4.05 23.26 -11.96
CA ALA A 91 4.24 24.66 -11.57
C ALA A 91 5.41 24.80 -10.57
N GLU A 92 5.55 23.86 -9.64
CA GLU A 92 6.67 23.84 -8.71
C GLU A 92 8.00 23.54 -9.40
N TYR A 93 8.00 22.60 -10.34
CA TYR A 93 9.16 22.36 -11.22
C TYR A 93 9.61 23.61 -11.97
N GLN A 94 8.68 24.37 -12.54
CA GLN A 94 8.99 25.63 -13.22
C GLN A 94 9.65 26.64 -12.26
N ARG A 95 9.06 26.81 -11.07
CA ARG A 95 9.63 27.67 -10.04
C ARG A 95 11.03 27.22 -9.60
N MET A 96 11.25 25.90 -9.45
CA MET A 96 12.58 25.37 -9.13
C MET A 96 13.58 25.67 -10.23
N LYS A 97 13.18 25.57 -11.49
CA LYS A 97 14.01 25.89 -12.64
C LYS A 97 14.49 27.34 -12.64
N GLU A 98 13.64 28.28 -12.24
CA GLU A 98 13.98 29.70 -12.08
C GLU A 98 14.97 29.92 -10.93
N LEU A 99 14.80 29.22 -9.81
CA LEU A 99 15.70 29.32 -8.65
C LEU A 99 17.07 28.67 -8.91
N LEU A 100 17.12 27.68 -9.78
CA LEU A 100 18.29 26.87 -10.09
C LEU A 100 18.89 27.17 -11.48
N LEU A 101 18.83 28.43 -11.95
CA LEU A 101 19.25 28.84 -13.31
C LEU A 101 20.65 28.36 -13.73
N LYS A 102 21.59 28.26 -12.77
CA LYS A 102 22.98 27.81 -13.02
C LYS A 102 23.17 26.30 -12.82
N LYS A 103 22.09 25.55 -12.58
CA LYS A 103 22.08 24.11 -12.33
C LYS A 103 21.23 23.40 -13.38
N LYS A 104 21.55 22.13 -13.63
CA LYS A 104 20.69 21.26 -14.43
C LYS A 104 19.75 20.52 -13.48
N LEU A 105 18.46 20.85 -13.50
CA LEU A 105 17.44 20.10 -12.78
C LEU A 105 17.13 18.81 -13.55
N VAL A 106 17.23 17.66 -12.87
CA VAL A 106 17.09 16.32 -13.46
C VAL A 106 15.90 15.65 -12.83
N PRO A 107 14.81 15.40 -13.57
CA PRO A 107 13.71 14.58 -13.08
C PRO A 107 14.19 13.15 -12.80
N THR A 108 13.98 12.66 -11.60
CA THR A 108 14.33 11.29 -11.18
C THR A 108 13.07 10.50 -10.84
N ARG A 109 13.13 9.17 -10.94
CA ARG A 109 12.02 8.28 -10.60
C ARG A 109 12.53 7.06 -9.85
N GLY A 110 11.81 6.66 -8.82
CA GLY A 110 12.02 5.37 -8.13
C GLY A 110 13.32 5.26 -7.33
N LEU A 111 14.07 6.35 -7.09
CA LEU A 111 15.37 6.26 -6.40
C LEU A 111 15.23 5.88 -4.92
N VAL A 112 14.29 6.49 -4.22
CA VAL A 112 14.02 6.17 -2.80
C VAL A 112 13.06 4.99 -2.72
N GLU A 113 12.08 4.93 -3.61
CA GLU A 113 11.12 3.83 -3.67
C GLU A 113 11.81 2.47 -3.87
N ALA A 114 12.91 2.42 -4.62
CA ALA A 114 13.71 1.19 -4.78
C ALA A 114 14.36 0.73 -3.46
N LEU A 115 14.74 1.66 -2.58
CA LEU A 115 15.26 1.32 -1.25
C LEU A 115 14.17 0.77 -0.32
N ARG A 116 12.92 1.22 -0.51
CA ARG A 116 11.75 0.83 0.28
C ARG A 116 11.20 -0.55 -0.10
N VAL A 117 11.66 -1.16 -1.21
CA VAL A 117 11.19 -2.50 -1.64
C VAL A 117 11.56 -3.56 -0.63
N GLU A 118 12.82 -3.58 -0.21
CA GLU A 118 13.37 -4.54 0.76
C GLU A 118 13.21 -3.97 2.17
N LYS A 119 12.28 -4.54 2.93
CA LYS A 119 12.02 -4.15 4.33
C LYS A 119 12.99 -4.87 5.25
N ASP A 120 13.48 -4.15 6.24
CA ASP A 120 14.19 -4.77 7.35
C ASP A 120 13.21 -5.43 8.36
N GLU A 121 13.73 -6.15 9.32
CA GLU A 121 12.89 -6.86 10.30
C GLU A 121 12.12 -5.91 11.22
N GLY A 122 12.62 -4.69 11.44
CA GLY A 122 11.91 -3.65 12.20
C GLY A 122 10.68 -3.14 11.43
N GLU A 123 10.82 -2.88 10.12
CA GLU A 123 9.73 -2.49 9.24
C GLU A 123 8.68 -3.61 9.10
N ILE A 124 9.14 -4.86 8.91
CA ILE A 124 8.27 -6.04 8.83
C ILE A 124 7.46 -6.21 10.13
N ALA A 125 8.09 -5.99 11.29
CA ALA A 125 7.40 -6.07 12.58
C ALA A 125 6.29 -4.99 12.72
N LEU A 126 6.50 -3.78 12.17
CA LEU A 126 5.48 -2.72 12.16
C LEU A 126 4.32 -3.06 11.21
N ILE A 127 4.63 -3.55 10.01
CA ILE A 127 3.62 -4.02 9.04
C ILE A 127 2.80 -5.16 9.65
N ARG A 128 3.45 -6.14 10.28
CA ARG A 128 2.78 -7.26 10.97
C ARG A 128 1.77 -6.76 12.01
N LYS A 129 2.16 -5.82 12.88
CA LYS A 129 1.27 -5.22 13.87
C LYS A 129 0.09 -4.50 13.23
N ALA A 130 0.32 -3.78 12.12
CA ALA A 130 -0.76 -3.14 11.39
C ALA A 130 -1.75 -4.16 10.80
N VAL A 131 -1.24 -5.26 10.21
CA VAL A 131 -2.05 -6.36 9.66
C VAL A 131 -2.85 -7.05 10.78
N GLU A 132 -2.23 -7.38 11.91
CA GLU A 132 -2.90 -7.98 13.08
C GLU A 132 -4.01 -7.08 13.62
N LEU A 133 -3.77 -5.76 13.67
CA LEU A 133 -4.77 -4.79 14.10
C LEU A 133 -5.97 -4.75 13.14
N GLY A 134 -5.72 -4.70 11.83
CA GLY A 134 -6.77 -4.75 10.81
C GLY A 134 -7.57 -6.05 10.87
N SER A 135 -6.88 -7.19 11.03
CA SER A 135 -7.48 -8.51 11.19
C SER A 135 -8.43 -8.56 12.39
N ARG A 136 -7.97 -8.10 13.54
CA ARG A 136 -8.79 -8.03 14.76
C ARG A 136 -10.00 -7.13 14.58
N ALA A 137 -9.83 -5.96 13.93
CA ALA A 137 -10.95 -5.04 13.67
C ALA A 137 -12.02 -5.69 12.79
N LEU A 138 -11.60 -6.43 11.76
CA LEU A 138 -12.52 -7.18 10.91
C LEU A 138 -13.22 -8.30 11.69
N GLU A 139 -12.50 -9.18 12.38
CA GLU A 139 -13.05 -10.33 13.10
C GLU A 139 -14.11 -9.93 14.12
N GLU A 140 -13.88 -8.86 14.88
CA GLU A 140 -14.88 -8.32 15.78
C GLU A 140 -16.07 -7.70 15.06
N THR A 141 -15.87 -7.08 13.89
CA THR A 141 -16.97 -6.54 13.08
C THR A 141 -17.85 -7.65 12.50
N LEU A 142 -17.25 -8.77 12.09
CA LEU A 142 -17.99 -9.92 11.56
C LEU A 142 -19.06 -10.43 12.56
N THR A 143 -18.81 -10.35 13.85
CA THR A 143 -19.78 -10.77 14.88
C THR A 143 -21.02 -9.87 14.95
N LEU A 144 -20.97 -8.68 14.37
CA LEU A 144 -22.07 -7.71 14.35
C LEU A 144 -22.89 -7.76 13.07
N LEU A 145 -22.37 -8.41 12.01
CA LEU A 145 -23.02 -8.40 10.71
C LEU A 145 -24.41 -9.07 10.78
N ARG A 146 -25.41 -8.33 10.27
CA ARG A 146 -26.79 -8.81 10.18
C ARG A 146 -27.52 -8.17 9.02
N PRO A 147 -28.55 -8.80 8.48
CA PRO A 147 -29.41 -8.16 7.48
C PRO A 147 -29.94 -6.81 7.95
N GLY A 148 -30.02 -5.84 7.04
CA GLY A 148 -30.51 -4.50 7.33
C GLY A 148 -29.42 -3.47 7.66
N MET A 149 -28.23 -3.87 8.13
CA MET A 149 -27.08 -2.96 8.24
C MET A 149 -26.73 -2.40 6.85
N THR A 150 -26.29 -1.18 6.77
CA THR A 150 -25.77 -0.59 5.53
C THR A 150 -24.29 -0.90 5.34
N GLU A 151 -23.80 -0.86 4.10
CA GLU A 151 -22.37 -0.98 3.80
C GLU A 151 -21.55 0.10 4.55
N LEU A 152 -22.09 1.34 4.67
CA LEU A 152 -21.48 2.43 5.43
C LEU A 152 -21.39 2.14 6.93
N GLU A 153 -22.42 1.55 7.54
CA GLU A 153 -22.37 1.16 8.95
C GLU A 153 -21.30 0.10 9.20
N VAL A 154 -21.15 -0.86 8.29
CA VAL A 154 -20.08 -1.88 8.40
C VAL A 154 -18.69 -1.24 8.26
N ALA A 155 -18.47 -0.37 7.29
CA ALA A 155 -17.21 0.34 7.11
C ALA A 155 -16.87 1.19 8.36
N ALA A 156 -17.85 1.93 8.89
CA ALA A 156 -17.69 2.74 10.10
C ALA A 156 -17.31 1.89 11.32
N GLU A 157 -17.89 0.69 11.48
CA GLU A 157 -17.55 -0.24 12.57
C GLU A 157 -16.12 -0.75 12.46
N ILE A 158 -15.65 -1.08 11.24
CA ILE A 158 -14.26 -1.47 11.00
C ILE A 158 -13.30 -0.34 11.37
N GLU A 159 -13.54 0.87 10.84
CA GLU A 159 -12.67 2.03 11.06
C GLU A 159 -12.65 2.49 12.52
N TYR A 160 -13.81 2.43 13.21
CA TYR A 160 -13.90 2.70 14.64
C TYR A 160 -12.99 1.77 15.44
N ARG A 161 -13.02 0.45 15.15
CA ARG A 161 -12.15 -0.52 15.82
C ARG A 161 -10.69 -0.32 15.51
N MET A 162 -10.36 -0.07 14.26
CA MET A 162 -8.98 0.26 13.87
C MET A 162 -8.44 1.42 14.70
N ARG A 163 -9.21 2.49 14.81
CA ARG A 163 -8.83 3.67 15.62
C ARG A 163 -8.73 3.32 17.10
N ARG A 164 -9.68 2.59 17.62
CA ARG A 164 -9.72 2.18 19.03
C ARG A 164 -8.53 1.32 19.45
N TYR A 165 -7.98 0.53 18.50
CA TYR A 165 -6.81 -0.33 18.74
C TYR A 165 -5.48 0.38 18.49
N GLY A 166 -5.49 1.68 18.23
CA GLY A 166 -4.29 2.49 18.10
C GLY A 166 -3.85 2.75 16.66
N GLY A 167 -4.65 2.36 15.68
CA GLY A 167 -4.43 2.74 14.28
C GLY A 167 -4.51 4.25 14.08
N GLU A 168 -3.61 4.81 13.29
CA GLU A 168 -3.54 6.24 13.01
C GLU A 168 -4.66 6.70 12.08
N ARG A 169 -4.96 5.93 11.08
CA ARG A 169 -6.02 6.15 10.06
C ARG A 169 -6.16 4.92 9.17
N PRO A 170 -7.26 4.79 8.42
CA PRO A 170 -7.31 3.82 7.32
C PRO A 170 -6.17 4.07 6.31
N SER A 171 -5.59 3.02 5.73
CA SER A 171 -4.58 3.11 4.68
C SER A 171 -5.17 3.56 3.34
N PHE A 172 -6.46 3.27 3.14
CA PHE A 172 -7.30 3.71 2.02
C PHE A 172 -8.77 3.78 2.48
N GLU A 173 -9.67 4.25 1.61
CA GLU A 173 -11.11 4.27 1.88
C GLU A 173 -11.64 2.83 2.02
N THR A 174 -12.12 2.44 3.19
CA THR A 174 -12.59 1.09 3.49
C THR A 174 -13.70 0.67 2.52
N ILE A 175 -13.48 -0.43 1.80
CA ILE A 175 -14.45 -0.98 0.85
C ILE A 175 -15.37 -1.95 1.59
N VAL A 176 -16.68 -1.72 1.49
CA VAL A 176 -17.69 -2.71 1.84
C VAL A 176 -18.68 -2.79 0.67
N ALA A 177 -18.73 -3.94 0.03
CA ALA A 177 -19.59 -4.17 -1.12
C ALA A 177 -20.41 -5.44 -0.93
N SER A 178 -21.73 -5.33 -1.10
CA SER A 178 -22.65 -6.42 -0.82
C SER A 178 -23.50 -6.82 -2.03
N GLY A 179 -23.83 -8.11 -2.13
CA GLY A 179 -24.62 -8.67 -3.23
C GLY A 179 -24.03 -8.36 -4.60
N PRO A 180 -24.84 -7.88 -5.59
CA PRO A 180 -24.34 -7.57 -6.92
C PRO A 180 -23.22 -6.52 -6.94
N ARG A 181 -23.15 -5.63 -5.94
CA ARG A 181 -22.09 -4.60 -5.84
C ARG A 181 -20.72 -5.20 -5.51
N ALA A 182 -20.66 -6.37 -4.88
CA ALA A 182 -19.40 -7.09 -4.67
C ALA A 182 -18.70 -7.47 -5.99
N ALA A 183 -19.40 -7.40 -7.12
CA ALA A 183 -18.80 -7.55 -8.46
C ALA A 183 -18.03 -6.32 -8.95
N LEU A 184 -17.98 -5.23 -8.17
CA LEU A 184 -17.22 -4.02 -8.47
C LEU A 184 -15.92 -4.04 -7.63
N PRO A 185 -14.74 -4.22 -8.23
CA PRO A 185 -13.48 -4.38 -7.47
C PRO A 185 -13.16 -3.22 -6.52
N HIS A 186 -13.54 -1.99 -6.90
CA HIS A 186 -13.30 -0.75 -6.13
C HIS A 186 -14.61 -0.07 -5.72
N ALA A 187 -15.57 -0.85 -5.24
CA ALA A 187 -16.86 -0.33 -4.80
C ALA A 187 -16.71 0.45 -3.49
N ARG A 188 -17.10 1.71 -3.50
CA ARG A 188 -17.24 2.47 -2.24
C ARG A 188 -18.44 1.97 -1.44
N ALA A 189 -18.33 1.99 -0.11
CA ALA A 189 -19.45 1.69 0.76
C ALA A 189 -20.60 2.69 0.54
N THR A 190 -21.84 2.19 0.58
CA THR A 190 -23.05 3.00 0.34
C THR A 190 -24.11 2.77 1.40
N THR A 191 -25.25 3.45 1.27
CA THR A 191 -26.45 3.22 2.08
C THR A 191 -27.20 1.93 1.73
N ARG A 192 -26.69 1.12 0.79
CA ARG A 192 -27.29 -0.19 0.47
C ARG A 192 -27.30 -1.05 1.71
N ARG A 193 -28.45 -1.64 1.99
CA ARG A 193 -28.62 -2.56 3.13
C ARG A 193 -28.21 -3.97 2.76
N LEU A 194 -27.49 -4.63 3.65
CA LEU A 194 -27.15 -6.04 3.56
C LEU A 194 -28.40 -6.89 3.53
N ARG A 195 -28.43 -7.90 2.67
CA ARG A 195 -29.56 -8.81 2.49
C ARG A 195 -29.12 -10.25 2.75
N PRO A 196 -30.02 -11.13 3.21
CA PRO A 196 -29.72 -12.55 3.29
C PRO A 196 -29.35 -13.13 1.93
N ARG A 197 -28.50 -14.15 1.93
CA ARG A 197 -28.08 -14.95 0.78
C ARG A 197 -27.28 -14.16 -0.25
N GLU A 198 -26.36 -13.31 0.21
CA GLU A 198 -25.44 -12.57 -0.66
C GLU A 198 -24.02 -12.53 -0.11
N PHE A 199 -23.05 -12.30 -0.98
CA PHE A 199 -21.68 -12.00 -0.57
C PHE A 199 -21.58 -10.61 0.04
N ILE A 200 -20.70 -10.48 1.02
CA ILE A 200 -20.21 -9.21 1.57
C ILE A 200 -18.70 -9.23 1.44
N LEU A 201 -18.17 -8.43 0.53
CA LEU A 201 -16.74 -8.21 0.34
C LEU A 201 -16.32 -7.01 1.18
N MET A 202 -15.32 -7.20 2.02
CA MET A 202 -14.75 -6.16 2.87
C MET A 202 -13.25 -6.10 2.62
N ASP A 203 -12.77 -4.91 2.22
CA ASP A 203 -11.38 -4.64 1.93
C ASP A 203 -10.95 -3.43 2.77
N LEU A 204 -9.93 -3.61 3.56
CA LEU A 204 -9.55 -2.71 4.65
C LEU A 204 -8.07 -2.74 4.94
N GLY A 205 -7.58 -1.60 5.37
CA GLY A 205 -6.21 -1.47 5.83
C GLY A 205 -6.06 -0.33 6.83
N VAL A 206 -5.02 -0.36 7.63
CA VAL A 206 -4.74 0.64 8.66
C VAL A 206 -3.29 1.09 8.62
N ILE A 207 -3.05 2.37 8.87
CA ILE A 207 -1.71 2.90 9.11
C ILE A 207 -1.39 2.79 10.60
N LEU A 208 -0.25 2.19 10.91
CA LEU A 208 0.31 2.10 12.26
C LEU A 208 1.82 2.41 12.22
N SER A 209 2.24 3.40 13.01
CA SER A 209 3.63 3.90 13.00
C SER A 209 4.14 4.24 11.60
N GLY A 210 3.24 4.79 10.76
CA GLY A 210 3.51 5.19 9.38
C GLY A 210 3.62 4.01 8.40
N TYR A 211 3.32 2.76 8.78
CA TYR A 211 3.27 1.60 7.88
C TYR A 211 1.82 1.16 7.63
N ALA A 212 1.54 0.81 6.39
CA ALA A 212 0.23 0.38 5.94
C ALA A 212 0.02 -1.12 6.17
N SER A 213 -1.22 -1.51 6.40
CA SER A 213 -1.72 -2.86 6.16
C SER A 213 -2.75 -2.86 5.05
N ASP A 214 -3.03 -4.04 4.53
CA ASP A 214 -4.02 -4.30 3.51
C ASP A 214 -4.58 -5.71 3.67
N MET A 215 -5.90 -5.87 3.50
CA MET A 215 -6.53 -7.19 3.61
C MET A 215 -7.94 -7.17 3.03
N THR A 216 -8.28 -8.16 2.23
CA THR A 216 -9.66 -8.42 1.80
C THR A 216 -10.17 -9.75 2.34
N ARG A 217 -11.39 -9.76 2.87
CA ARG A 217 -12.18 -10.96 3.12
C ARG A 217 -13.58 -10.83 2.55
N THR A 218 -14.08 -11.93 2.02
CA THR A 218 -15.46 -12.04 1.55
C THR A 218 -16.19 -13.09 2.40
N VAL A 219 -17.35 -12.74 2.92
CA VAL A 219 -18.22 -13.64 3.69
C VAL A 219 -19.56 -13.83 2.96
N PHE A 220 -20.36 -14.81 3.36
CA PHE A 220 -21.70 -15.02 2.82
C PHE A 220 -22.74 -14.88 3.94
N LEU A 221 -23.68 -13.96 3.76
CA LEU A 221 -24.73 -13.74 4.76
C LEU A 221 -25.87 -14.78 4.60
N GLY A 222 -25.87 -15.79 5.47
CA GLY A 222 -26.68 -16.99 5.38
C GLY A 222 -25.95 -18.17 4.73
N LYS A 223 -26.65 -19.23 4.37
CA LYS A 223 -26.05 -20.42 3.76
C LYS A 223 -25.72 -20.20 2.27
N ALA A 224 -24.48 -20.39 1.90
CA ALA A 224 -24.00 -20.20 0.53
C ALA A 224 -24.52 -21.32 -0.40
N PRO A 225 -25.16 -20.97 -1.53
CA PRO A 225 -25.52 -21.95 -2.53
C PRO A 225 -24.29 -22.52 -3.24
N ALA A 226 -24.40 -23.67 -3.87
CA ALA A 226 -23.31 -24.37 -4.51
C ALA A 226 -22.50 -23.49 -5.49
N LYS A 227 -23.16 -22.59 -6.23
CA LYS A 227 -22.49 -21.63 -7.12
C LYS A 227 -21.59 -20.67 -6.33
N ALA A 228 -22.08 -20.11 -5.23
CA ALA A 228 -21.30 -19.19 -4.38
C ALA A 228 -20.09 -19.91 -3.76
N ALA A 229 -20.31 -21.08 -3.15
CA ALA A 229 -19.24 -21.89 -2.60
C ALA A 229 -18.18 -22.28 -3.65
N ARG A 230 -18.59 -22.56 -4.91
CA ARG A 230 -17.66 -22.85 -6.01
C ARG A 230 -16.79 -21.65 -6.38
N VAL A 231 -17.38 -20.44 -6.48
CA VAL A 231 -16.64 -19.20 -6.78
C VAL A 231 -15.64 -18.93 -5.66
N TYR A 232 -16.08 -19.00 -4.41
CA TYR A 232 -15.22 -18.78 -3.25
C TYR A 232 -14.03 -19.73 -3.22
N ARG A 233 -14.28 -21.04 -3.41
CA ARG A 233 -13.24 -22.07 -3.46
C ARG A 233 -12.22 -21.79 -4.55
N ALA A 234 -12.65 -21.35 -5.74
CA ALA A 234 -11.75 -21.03 -6.84
C ALA A 234 -10.80 -19.88 -6.50
N VAL A 235 -11.29 -18.85 -5.80
CA VAL A 235 -10.47 -17.71 -5.35
C VAL A 235 -9.53 -18.15 -4.23
N LYS A 236 -10.02 -18.91 -3.24
CA LYS A 236 -9.19 -19.43 -2.15
C LYS A 236 -8.03 -20.29 -2.69
N GLU A 237 -8.30 -21.27 -3.54
CA GLU A 237 -7.24 -22.08 -4.15
C GLU A 237 -6.27 -21.24 -5.01
N ALA A 238 -6.74 -20.12 -5.60
CA ALA A 238 -5.89 -19.23 -6.37
C ALA A 238 -4.92 -18.43 -5.47
N VAL A 239 -5.38 -17.94 -4.31
CA VAL A 239 -4.51 -17.32 -3.30
C VAL A 239 -3.44 -18.31 -2.84
N GLU A 240 -3.86 -19.49 -2.39
CA GLU A 240 -2.96 -20.51 -1.85
C GLU A 240 -1.91 -20.95 -2.88
N ALA A 241 -2.31 -21.12 -4.16
CA ALA A 241 -1.39 -21.45 -5.23
C ALA A 241 -0.40 -20.33 -5.55
N ALA A 242 -0.81 -19.07 -5.42
CA ALA A 242 0.08 -17.92 -5.60
C ALA A 242 1.07 -17.79 -4.45
N GLU A 243 0.61 -17.90 -3.20
CA GLU A 243 1.46 -17.87 -2.00
C GLU A 243 2.59 -18.92 -2.05
N GLN A 244 2.27 -20.13 -2.52
CA GLN A 244 3.25 -21.21 -2.71
C GLN A 244 4.32 -20.89 -3.76
N GLN A 245 4.09 -19.94 -4.66
CA GLN A 245 5.06 -19.52 -5.67
C GLN A 245 5.93 -18.35 -5.21
N VAL A 246 5.57 -17.68 -4.11
CA VAL A 246 6.35 -16.56 -3.57
C VAL A 246 7.64 -17.08 -2.95
N ALA A 247 8.77 -16.66 -3.48
CA ALA A 247 10.10 -16.88 -2.90
C ALA A 247 11.09 -15.89 -3.51
N THR A 248 12.18 -15.62 -2.80
CA THR A 248 13.29 -14.81 -3.32
C THR A 248 13.77 -15.31 -4.69
N GLY A 249 13.90 -14.41 -5.65
CA GLY A 249 14.33 -14.70 -7.01
C GLY A 249 13.24 -15.22 -7.97
N ARG A 250 12.05 -15.55 -7.46
CA ARG A 250 10.89 -15.82 -8.33
C ARG A 250 10.40 -14.53 -8.96
N THR A 251 9.98 -14.58 -10.22
CA THR A 251 9.43 -13.39 -10.88
C THR A 251 8.00 -13.09 -10.41
N ALA A 252 7.67 -11.82 -10.27
CA ALA A 252 6.31 -11.38 -9.91
C ALA A 252 5.25 -11.94 -10.88
N GLU A 253 5.58 -12.04 -12.18
CA GLU A 253 4.71 -12.69 -13.16
C GLU A 253 4.46 -14.18 -12.89
N SER A 254 5.45 -14.92 -12.36
CA SER A 254 5.29 -16.34 -12.06
C SER A 254 4.25 -16.58 -10.95
N VAL A 255 4.19 -15.68 -9.98
CA VAL A 255 3.20 -15.67 -8.89
C VAL A 255 1.81 -15.39 -9.45
N ASP A 256 1.65 -14.35 -10.28
CA ASP A 256 0.36 -14.03 -10.96
C ASP A 256 -0.13 -15.21 -11.84
N LYS A 257 0.77 -15.84 -12.59
CA LYS A 257 0.44 -17.01 -13.43
C LYS A 257 -0.09 -18.19 -12.61
N ALA A 258 0.37 -18.39 -11.38
CA ALA A 258 -0.12 -19.48 -10.52
C ALA A 258 -1.60 -19.27 -10.15
N ALA A 259 -1.98 -18.09 -9.68
CA ALA A 259 -3.38 -17.75 -9.39
C ALA A 259 -4.26 -17.91 -10.65
N ARG A 260 -3.84 -17.31 -11.78
CA ARG A 260 -4.60 -17.37 -13.02
C ARG A 260 -4.78 -18.80 -13.55
N ARG A 261 -3.80 -19.68 -13.37
CA ARG A 261 -3.90 -21.10 -13.75
C ARG A 261 -5.02 -21.81 -12.99
N VAL A 262 -5.15 -21.52 -11.69
CA VAL A 262 -6.24 -22.08 -10.87
C VAL A 262 -7.58 -21.53 -11.37
N LEU A 263 -7.71 -20.21 -11.50
CA LEU A 263 -8.97 -19.60 -11.97
C LEU A 263 -9.38 -20.08 -13.37
N ARG A 264 -8.40 -20.37 -14.26
CA ARG A 264 -8.67 -20.97 -15.58
C ARG A 264 -9.25 -22.37 -15.48
N ARG A 265 -8.76 -23.24 -14.57
CA ARG A 265 -9.35 -24.58 -14.34
C ARG A 265 -10.81 -24.50 -13.90
N TYR A 266 -11.18 -23.47 -13.16
CA TYR A 266 -12.56 -23.22 -12.75
C TYR A 266 -13.42 -22.52 -13.81
N GLY A 267 -12.82 -21.99 -14.90
CA GLY A 267 -13.48 -21.20 -15.94
C GLY A 267 -13.69 -19.73 -15.57
N TYR A 268 -12.97 -19.22 -14.55
CA TYR A 268 -13.16 -17.88 -14.01
C TYR A 268 -12.05 -16.89 -14.35
N GLU A 269 -10.97 -17.27 -15.05
CA GLU A 269 -9.83 -16.36 -15.31
C GLU A 269 -10.24 -15.01 -15.94
N ARG A 270 -11.21 -15.03 -16.86
CA ARG A 270 -11.69 -13.80 -17.53
C ARG A 270 -12.35 -12.78 -16.59
N TYR A 271 -12.78 -13.23 -15.42
CA TYR A 271 -13.40 -12.40 -14.39
C TYR A 271 -12.40 -11.89 -13.34
N PHE A 272 -11.12 -12.21 -13.50
CA PHE A 272 -10.01 -11.65 -12.73
C PHE A 272 -9.34 -10.55 -13.56
N THR A 273 -9.76 -9.31 -13.35
CA THR A 273 -9.51 -8.17 -14.24
C THR A 273 -8.36 -7.25 -13.83
N HIS A 274 -7.77 -7.47 -12.66
CA HIS A 274 -6.66 -6.65 -12.15
C HIS A 274 -5.36 -7.45 -11.98
N SER A 275 -4.30 -6.80 -11.48
CA SER A 275 -3.04 -7.44 -11.08
C SER A 275 -3.27 -8.32 -9.87
N LEU A 276 -2.41 -9.31 -9.66
CA LEU A 276 -2.52 -10.20 -8.50
C LEU A 276 -2.22 -9.48 -7.19
N GLY A 277 -1.42 -8.40 -7.21
CA GLY A 277 -1.07 -7.67 -6.01
C GLY A 277 0.00 -6.61 -6.26
N HIS A 278 0.50 -6.04 -5.18
CA HIS A 278 1.46 -4.95 -5.15
C HIS A 278 2.36 -5.04 -3.92
N GLY A 279 3.43 -4.25 -3.90
CA GLY A 279 4.22 -4.01 -2.71
C GLY A 279 3.45 -3.18 -1.69
N LEU A 280 3.76 -3.36 -0.43
CA LEU A 280 3.15 -2.69 0.71
C LEU A 280 4.25 -2.18 1.65
N GLY A 281 4.08 -1.01 2.26
CA GLY A 281 5.05 -0.45 3.20
C GLY A 281 4.58 0.87 3.79
N ARG A 282 5.30 1.95 3.52
CA ARG A 282 4.90 3.32 3.89
C ARG A 282 3.65 3.80 3.15
N GLU A 283 3.44 3.26 1.96
CA GLU A 283 2.23 3.47 1.17
C GLU A 283 1.54 2.12 0.97
N VAL A 284 0.24 2.14 0.80
CA VAL A 284 -0.52 0.92 0.51
C VAL A 284 -0.07 0.29 -0.81
N HIS A 285 0.21 1.13 -1.82
CA HIS A 285 0.70 0.68 -3.12
C HIS A 285 2.15 1.10 -3.33
N GLU A 286 3.06 0.13 -3.25
CA GLU A 286 4.48 0.28 -3.52
C GLU A 286 4.97 -0.73 -4.59
N LEU A 287 6.25 -0.65 -4.93
CA LEU A 287 6.92 -1.70 -5.69
C LEU A 287 7.18 -2.93 -4.79
N PRO A 288 7.21 -4.15 -5.34
CA PRO A 288 7.00 -4.49 -6.76
C PRO A 288 5.52 -4.65 -7.11
N ARG A 289 5.16 -4.44 -8.37
CA ARG A 289 3.83 -4.83 -8.87
C ARG A 289 3.81 -6.33 -9.16
N ILE A 290 2.77 -7.04 -8.71
CA ILE A 290 2.60 -8.47 -8.93
C ILE A 290 1.54 -8.70 -10.02
N GLY A 291 1.96 -9.02 -11.24
CA GLY A 291 1.02 -9.11 -12.35
C GLY A 291 1.66 -9.53 -13.67
N ARG A 292 0.85 -9.55 -14.72
CA ARG A 292 1.29 -9.90 -16.08
C ARG A 292 2.42 -8.99 -16.57
N GLY A 293 3.42 -9.59 -17.21
CA GLY A 293 4.57 -8.86 -17.78
C GLY A 293 5.60 -8.36 -16.76
N GLN A 294 5.43 -8.67 -15.47
CA GLN A 294 6.36 -8.26 -14.41
C GLN A 294 7.47 -9.31 -14.23
N ALA A 295 8.50 -9.20 -15.07
CA ALA A 295 9.63 -10.14 -15.08
C ALA A 295 10.65 -9.92 -13.95
N THR A 296 10.52 -8.85 -13.17
CA THR A 296 11.43 -8.52 -12.08
C THR A 296 11.41 -9.62 -11.01
N PRO A 297 12.58 -10.16 -10.60
CA PRO A 297 12.66 -11.07 -9.48
C PRO A 297 12.23 -10.39 -8.18
N LEU A 298 11.51 -11.12 -7.33
CA LEU A 298 11.14 -10.66 -5.99
C LEU A 298 12.39 -10.68 -5.09
N PRO A 299 12.77 -9.57 -4.46
CA PRO A 299 13.87 -9.57 -3.50
C PRO A 299 13.40 -10.10 -2.15
N GLU A 300 14.35 -10.57 -1.34
CA GLU A 300 14.11 -10.94 0.05
C GLU A 300 13.67 -9.72 0.86
N GLY A 301 12.74 -9.89 1.80
CA GLY A 301 12.21 -8.79 2.60
C GLY A 301 11.12 -7.95 1.89
N ALA A 302 10.86 -8.14 0.59
CA ALA A 302 9.73 -7.49 -0.04
C ALA A 302 8.42 -7.94 0.62
N THR A 303 7.59 -6.98 1.03
CA THR A 303 6.25 -7.23 1.55
C THR A 303 5.26 -6.93 0.46
N ILE A 304 4.42 -7.91 0.11
CA ILE A 304 3.51 -7.86 -1.04
C ILE A 304 2.11 -8.36 -0.68
N THR A 305 1.08 -7.89 -1.39
CA THR A 305 -0.27 -8.45 -1.35
C THR A 305 -0.43 -9.58 -2.36
N ILE A 306 -1.29 -10.54 -2.03
CA ILE A 306 -1.76 -11.62 -2.92
C ILE A 306 -3.28 -11.63 -2.88
N GLU A 307 -3.93 -11.07 -3.89
CA GLU A 307 -5.34 -10.67 -3.85
C GLU A 307 -6.16 -11.08 -5.11
N PRO A 308 -6.15 -12.34 -5.55
CA PRO A 308 -6.98 -12.71 -6.69
C PRO A 308 -8.46 -12.51 -6.38
N GLY A 309 -9.21 -12.04 -7.39
CA GLY A 309 -10.65 -11.84 -7.30
C GLY A 309 -11.41 -12.35 -8.49
N VAL A 310 -12.66 -12.74 -8.28
CA VAL A 310 -13.62 -13.14 -9.32
C VAL A 310 -14.88 -12.30 -9.19
N TYR A 311 -15.21 -11.55 -10.21
CA TYR A 311 -16.30 -10.57 -10.21
C TYR A 311 -17.34 -10.94 -11.26
N LEU A 312 -18.52 -11.39 -10.81
CA LEU A 312 -19.60 -11.87 -11.67
C LEU A 312 -20.77 -10.88 -11.67
N GLU A 313 -20.91 -10.14 -12.75
CA GLU A 313 -21.98 -9.15 -12.90
C GLU A 313 -23.36 -9.72 -12.55
N GLY A 314 -24.15 -8.97 -11.80
CA GLY A 314 -25.48 -9.36 -11.34
C GLY A 314 -25.51 -10.45 -10.24
N PHE A 315 -24.36 -11.08 -9.94
CA PHE A 315 -24.29 -12.13 -8.91
C PHE A 315 -23.52 -11.67 -7.68
N GLY A 316 -22.34 -11.09 -7.85
CA GLY A 316 -21.44 -10.66 -6.79
C GLY A 316 -20.00 -10.99 -7.10
N GLY A 317 -19.12 -10.70 -6.17
CA GLY A 317 -17.68 -10.95 -6.29
C GLY A 317 -17.08 -11.53 -5.03
N VAL A 318 -15.95 -12.18 -5.21
CA VAL A 318 -15.10 -12.72 -4.13
C VAL A 318 -13.69 -12.24 -4.38
N ARG A 319 -13.07 -11.63 -3.39
CA ARG A 319 -11.64 -11.38 -3.26
C ARG A 319 -11.19 -11.91 -1.91
N ILE A 320 -10.05 -12.57 -1.90
CA ILE A 320 -9.33 -12.97 -0.69
C ILE A 320 -7.92 -12.46 -0.86
N GLU A 321 -7.46 -11.75 0.13
CA GLU A 321 -6.18 -11.07 0.10
C GLU A 321 -5.40 -11.28 1.37
N ASP A 322 -4.14 -11.60 1.20
CA ASP A 322 -3.17 -11.69 2.27
C ASP A 322 -1.93 -10.85 1.98
N VAL A 323 -1.32 -10.35 3.04
CA VAL A 323 0.01 -9.77 3.03
C VAL A 323 1.03 -10.86 3.34
N VAL A 324 2.06 -10.96 2.50
CA VAL A 324 3.17 -11.90 2.68
C VAL A 324 4.52 -11.20 2.59
N VAL A 325 5.51 -11.71 3.32
CA VAL A 325 6.92 -11.33 3.17
C VAL A 325 7.62 -12.35 2.29
N VAL A 326 8.38 -11.88 1.33
CA VAL A 326 9.23 -12.73 0.46
C VAL A 326 10.43 -13.19 1.25
N ARG A 327 10.60 -14.50 1.39
CA ARG A 327 11.76 -15.14 2.04
C ARG A 327 12.46 -16.11 1.08
N LYS A 328 13.69 -16.51 1.40
CA LYS A 328 14.43 -17.53 0.61
C LYS A 328 13.68 -18.84 0.50
N GLY A 329 13.04 -19.26 1.58
CA GLY A 329 12.31 -20.53 1.68
C GLY A 329 10.86 -20.51 1.21
N GLY A 330 10.31 -19.34 0.81
CA GLY A 330 8.90 -19.20 0.44
C GLY A 330 8.26 -17.92 0.95
N ALA A 331 6.93 -17.89 1.03
CA ALA A 331 6.17 -16.80 1.62
C ALA A 331 6.09 -16.94 3.15
N GLU A 332 6.34 -15.85 3.86
CA GLU A 332 5.97 -15.71 5.27
C GLU A 332 4.64 -14.96 5.34
N LEU A 333 3.57 -15.65 5.73
CA LEU A 333 2.23 -15.07 5.83
C LEU A 333 2.12 -14.14 7.04
N LEU A 334 1.67 -12.90 6.81
CA LEU A 334 1.42 -11.92 7.88
C LEU A 334 -0.06 -11.87 8.30
N THR A 335 -1.00 -12.13 7.39
CA THR A 335 -2.43 -12.04 7.64
C THR A 335 -2.93 -13.26 8.43
N PRO A 336 -3.34 -13.11 9.69
CA PRO A 336 -3.76 -14.25 10.51
C PRO A 336 -5.21 -14.69 10.28
N THR A 337 -6.04 -13.81 9.72
CA THR A 337 -7.49 -14.06 9.51
C THR A 337 -7.72 -15.22 8.54
N SER A 338 -8.60 -16.14 8.92
CA SER A 338 -8.94 -17.34 8.13
C SER A 338 -9.37 -17.00 6.69
N LYS A 339 -8.95 -17.84 5.75
CA LYS A 339 -9.38 -17.84 4.34
C LYS A 339 -10.59 -18.75 4.08
N GLU A 340 -11.14 -19.39 5.10
CA GLU A 340 -12.32 -20.24 4.92
C GLU A 340 -13.59 -19.42 4.67
N LEU A 341 -14.52 -19.99 3.91
CA LEU A 341 -15.82 -19.35 3.69
C LEU A 341 -16.59 -19.27 5.00
N MET A 342 -16.78 -18.05 5.49
CA MET A 342 -17.64 -17.80 6.66
C MET A 342 -19.08 -17.58 6.19
N GLU A 343 -19.98 -18.40 6.70
CA GLU A 343 -21.43 -18.29 6.57
C GLU A 343 -21.98 -17.67 7.86
N LEU A 344 -22.55 -16.46 7.77
CA LEU A 344 -23.01 -15.64 8.90
C LEU A 344 -24.53 -15.61 9.00
#